data_eecbabffd99b551434418b2d05e12186
#
_entry.id   eecbabffd99b551434418b2d05e12186
#
_cell.length_a   1.000
_cell.length_b   1.000
_cell.length_c   1.000
_cell.angle_alpha   90.00
_cell.angle_beta   90.00
_cell.angle_gamma   90.00
#
_symmetry.space_group_name_H-M   'P 1'
#
loop_
_entity.id
_entity.type
_entity.pdbx_description
1 polymer ?
#
loop_
_entity_poly.entity_id
_entity_poly.type
_entity_poly.pdbx_seq_one_letter_code
_entity_poly.pdbx_strand_id
1 'polypeptide(L)'
;MIDADLIVAGAGPAGLATALYAARAGLRTLVLDARPSPIDKACGEGLMPGAVRALRELGVHPQGQAIRGIRYTDGQNVVDAAFRHGPGLGVRRTTLQSVLLDRAKDAGVELVSSRAQDVRPDGDGVSVDGRRARYLAVADGLHSPIRRKLGLNLATDTTAAPRWGTRQHFAVAPWTDLVEVHWASRSEAYVTPVGPDLVGVAVLSSVQAPFAQQLEAFPALSKRLPLSGASSVRGAGPLLQQTSTRVAGRVLLVGDAAGYVDALTGEGIAVSLACARALVDCVAADNPRAYERRWLAASRRYRTITSSLLWARRQPILAPRIVSIAARLPRVFDAAVQQLAH
;
A
#
# COMPACT_ATOMS: atom_id res chain seq x y z
N MET A 1 -22.86 -27.30 1.27
CA MET A 1 -22.35 -27.09 -0.11
C MET A 1 -21.28 -26.01 -0.05
N ILE A 2 -20.21 -26.08 -0.84
CA ILE A 2 -19.16 -25.06 -0.90
C ILE A 2 -19.52 -24.08 -2.03
N ASP A 3 -19.72 -22.80 -1.69
CA ASP A 3 -20.12 -21.75 -2.63
C ASP A 3 -18.94 -21.24 -3.46
N ALA A 4 -17.74 -21.16 -2.85
CA ALA A 4 -16.51 -20.71 -3.53
C ALA A 4 -15.29 -21.49 -3.01
N ASP A 5 -14.20 -21.54 -3.81
CA ASP A 5 -12.92 -22.04 -3.31
C ASP A 5 -12.23 -21.01 -2.42
N LEU A 6 -12.38 -19.72 -2.77
CA LEU A 6 -11.83 -18.59 -2.03
C LEU A 6 -12.85 -17.45 -1.91
N ILE A 7 -13.15 -17.06 -0.67
CA ILE A 7 -13.78 -15.75 -0.40
C ILE A 7 -12.67 -14.74 -0.11
N VAL A 8 -12.79 -13.52 -0.67
CA VAL A 8 -11.89 -12.39 -0.41
C VAL A 8 -12.69 -11.29 0.27
N ALA A 9 -12.32 -10.93 1.49
CA ALA A 9 -12.94 -9.84 2.23
C ALA A 9 -12.21 -8.53 1.97
N GLY A 10 -12.76 -7.68 1.10
CA GLY A 10 -12.25 -6.37 0.72
C GLY A 10 -11.82 -6.27 -0.75
N ALA A 11 -12.37 -5.29 -1.47
CA ALA A 11 -12.09 -4.96 -2.88
C ALA A 11 -11.04 -3.84 -3.04
N GLY A 12 -10.09 -3.73 -2.11
CA GLY A 12 -8.89 -2.93 -2.30
C GLY A 12 -7.89 -3.60 -3.26
N PRO A 13 -6.75 -2.95 -3.63
CA PRO A 13 -5.77 -3.55 -4.53
C PRO A 13 -5.26 -4.92 -4.09
N ALA A 14 -5.02 -5.12 -2.80
CA ALA A 14 -4.60 -6.43 -2.28
C ALA A 14 -5.67 -7.51 -2.52
N GLY A 15 -6.95 -7.19 -2.23
CA GLY A 15 -8.05 -8.14 -2.42
C GLY A 15 -8.33 -8.44 -3.88
N LEU A 16 -8.40 -7.40 -4.73
CA LEU A 16 -8.62 -7.59 -6.16
C LEU A 16 -7.46 -8.33 -6.84
N ALA A 17 -6.21 -8.04 -6.44
CA ALA A 17 -5.06 -8.81 -6.92
C ALA A 17 -5.12 -10.27 -6.47
N THR A 18 -5.52 -10.54 -5.22
CA THR A 18 -5.72 -11.90 -4.72
C THR A 18 -6.78 -12.63 -5.55
N ALA A 19 -7.90 -11.97 -5.83
CA ALA A 19 -8.97 -12.54 -6.64
C ALA A 19 -8.52 -12.82 -8.08
N LEU A 20 -7.74 -11.92 -8.68
CA LEU A 20 -7.17 -12.12 -10.02
C LEU A 20 -6.18 -13.28 -10.08
N TYR A 21 -5.28 -13.40 -9.12
CA TYR A 21 -4.39 -14.57 -9.04
C TYR A 21 -5.17 -15.86 -8.82
N ALA A 22 -6.21 -15.83 -7.97
CA ALA A 22 -7.07 -17.00 -7.72
C ALA A 22 -7.85 -17.43 -8.97
N ALA A 23 -8.45 -16.50 -9.70
CA ALA A 23 -9.12 -16.79 -10.96
C ALA A 23 -8.17 -17.42 -11.99
N ARG A 24 -6.92 -16.92 -12.10
CA ARG A 24 -5.88 -17.51 -12.95
C ARG A 24 -5.47 -18.93 -12.53
N ALA A 25 -5.55 -19.22 -11.23
CA ALA A 25 -5.33 -20.55 -10.69
C ALA A 25 -6.55 -21.49 -10.83
N GLY A 26 -7.62 -21.05 -11.50
CA GLY A 26 -8.84 -21.81 -11.69
C GLY A 26 -9.73 -21.92 -10.46
N LEU A 27 -9.52 -21.06 -9.44
CA LEU A 27 -10.31 -21.08 -8.21
C LEU A 27 -11.58 -20.25 -8.38
N ARG A 28 -12.74 -20.81 -8.01
CA ARG A 28 -13.99 -20.06 -7.90
C ARG A 28 -13.86 -19.04 -6.79
N THR A 29 -13.92 -17.74 -7.15
CA THR A 29 -13.57 -16.66 -6.24
C THR A 29 -14.71 -15.67 -6.08
N LEU A 30 -15.04 -15.36 -4.84
CA LEU A 30 -16.05 -14.38 -4.43
C LEU A 30 -15.38 -13.25 -3.64
N VAL A 31 -15.59 -11.99 -4.05
CA VAL A 31 -15.10 -10.80 -3.34
C VAL A 31 -16.24 -10.08 -2.66
N LEU A 32 -16.08 -9.80 -1.36
CA LEU A 32 -17.05 -9.05 -0.55
C LEU A 32 -16.49 -7.66 -0.20
N ASP A 33 -17.18 -6.58 -0.60
CA ASP A 33 -16.92 -5.22 -0.10
C ASP A 33 -18.22 -4.39 -0.15
N ALA A 34 -18.56 -3.77 0.96
CA ALA A 34 -19.77 -2.95 1.06
C ALA A 34 -19.59 -1.51 0.58
N ARG A 35 -18.34 -1.09 0.30
CA ARG A 35 -18.05 0.28 -0.13
C ARG A 35 -18.34 0.43 -1.61
N PRO A 36 -18.94 1.56 -2.02
CA PRO A 36 -19.11 1.85 -3.43
C PRO A 36 -17.75 2.04 -4.11
N SER A 37 -17.63 1.56 -5.34
CA SER A 37 -16.47 1.80 -6.20
C SER A 37 -16.63 3.12 -6.96
N PRO A 38 -15.51 3.83 -7.19
CA PRO A 38 -14.15 3.52 -6.80
C PRO A 38 -13.83 3.87 -5.34
N ILE A 39 -13.11 2.95 -4.66
CA ILE A 39 -12.75 3.12 -3.25
C ILE A 39 -11.58 4.10 -3.11
N ASP A 40 -11.83 5.30 -2.59
CA ASP A 40 -10.82 6.31 -2.31
C ASP A 40 -10.29 6.21 -0.87
N LYS A 41 -8.96 6.08 -0.73
CA LYS A 41 -8.23 6.04 0.54
C LYS A 41 -6.95 6.86 0.43
N ALA A 42 -6.39 7.30 1.56
CA ALA A 42 -5.07 7.89 1.60
C ALA A 42 -4.02 6.93 0.99
N CYS A 43 -3.25 7.43 0.03
CA CYS A 43 -2.23 6.70 -0.71
C CYS A 43 -1.24 7.70 -1.31
N GLY A 44 0.04 7.34 -1.38
CA GLY A 44 1.06 8.15 -2.08
C GLY A 44 0.95 8.09 -3.60
N GLU A 45 0.14 7.16 -4.14
CA GLU A 45 -0.22 7.06 -5.56
C GLU A 45 0.96 6.85 -6.54
N GLY A 46 2.16 6.62 -6.02
CA GLY A 46 3.33 6.22 -6.79
C GLY A 46 3.48 4.70 -6.81
N LEU A 47 3.46 4.10 -8.00
CA LEU A 47 3.76 2.69 -8.22
C LEU A 47 5.21 2.54 -8.66
N MET A 48 6.00 1.81 -7.90
CA MET A 48 7.37 1.46 -8.29
C MET A 48 7.38 0.53 -9.51
N PRO A 49 8.47 0.48 -10.29
CA PRO A 49 8.56 -0.37 -11.49
C PRO A 49 8.16 -1.82 -11.26
N GLY A 50 8.52 -2.41 -10.12
CA GLY A 50 8.12 -3.77 -9.75
C GLY A 50 6.60 -3.94 -9.62
N ALA A 51 5.91 -2.98 -9.01
CA ALA A 51 4.45 -2.99 -8.93
C ALA A 51 3.80 -2.86 -10.31
N VAL A 52 4.33 -2.01 -11.18
CA VAL A 52 3.85 -1.84 -12.56
C VAL A 52 3.98 -3.15 -13.35
N ARG A 53 5.13 -3.86 -13.22
CA ARG A 53 5.31 -5.18 -13.85
C ARG A 53 4.30 -6.20 -13.34
N ALA A 54 4.12 -6.31 -12.02
CA ALA A 54 3.16 -7.25 -11.42
C ALA A 54 1.71 -6.96 -11.83
N LEU A 55 1.32 -5.70 -11.97
CA LEU A 55 0.00 -5.33 -12.50
C LEU A 55 -0.15 -5.72 -13.98
N ARG A 56 0.87 -5.48 -14.80
CA ARG A 56 0.88 -5.90 -16.22
C ARG A 56 0.76 -7.41 -16.37
N GLU A 57 1.46 -8.18 -15.54
CA GLU A 57 1.29 -9.63 -15.49
C GLU A 57 -0.16 -10.04 -15.20
N LEU A 58 -0.90 -9.28 -14.40
CA LEU A 58 -2.32 -9.50 -14.13
C LEU A 58 -3.24 -9.00 -15.26
N GLY A 59 -2.70 -8.37 -16.31
CA GLY A 59 -3.49 -7.74 -17.37
C GLY A 59 -4.13 -6.43 -16.92
N VAL A 60 -3.52 -5.75 -15.94
CA VAL A 60 -4.01 -4.49 -15.37
C VAL A 60 -3.12 -3.35 -15.86
N HIS A 61 -3.70 -2.42 -16.61
CA HIS A 61 -3.00 -1.34 -17.30
C HIS A 61 -3.63 0.03 -16.96
N PRO A 62 -3.44 0.54 -15.72
CA PRO A 62 -4.03 1.81 -15.34
C PRO A 62 -3.35 2.98 -16.09
N GLN A 63 -4.15 3.96 -16.48
CA GLN A 63 -3.65 5.22 -17.03
C GLN A 63 -3.07 6.08 -15.91
N GLY A 64 -1.91 6.72 -16.17
CA GLY A 64 -1.21 7.55 -15.20
C GLY A 64 0.02 8.24 -15.80
N GLN A 65 0.80 8.92 -14.97
CA GLN A 65 2.02 9.61 -15.37
C GLN A 65 3.25 8.72 -15.14
N ALA A 66 4.13 8.65 -16.12
CA ALA A 66 5.40 7.93 -15.95
C ALA A 66 6.26 8.60 -14.87
N ILE A 67 6.78 7.80 -13.95
CA ILE A 67 7.71 8.23 -12.91
C ILE A 67 9.08 7.62 -13.21
N ARG A 68 10.12 8.46 -13.35
CA ARG A 68 11.46 7.99 -13.71
C ARG A 68 12.40 7.78 -12.53
N GLY A 69 12.00 8.19 -11.33
CA GLY A 69 12.84 8.05 -10.13
C GLY A 69 12.25 8.72 -8.91
N ILE A 70 13.12 8.92 -7.92
CA ILE A 70 12.79 9.54 -6.64
C ILE A 70 13.77 10.67 -6.36
N ARG A 71 13.26 11.80 -5.89
CA ARG A 71 14.02 12.95 -5.39
C ARG A 71 13.81 13.08 -3.89
N TYR A 72 14.88 13.19 -3.12
CA TYR A 72 14.82 13.64 -1.73
C TYR A 72 15.29 15.09 -1.62
N THR A 73 14.57 15.89 -0.85
CA THR A 73 14.95 17.28 -0.55
C THR A 73 14.56 17.68 0.88
N ASP A 74 15.38 18.50 1.51
CA ASP A 74 15.09 19.16 2.79
C ASP A 74 15.00 20.70 2.65
N GLY A 75 14.96 21.20 1.39
CA GLY A 75 14.95 22.61 1.06
C GLY A 75 16.35 23.21 0.88
N GLN A 76 17.40 22.56 1.36
CA GLN A 76 18.80 22.97 1.18
C GLN A 76 19.58 21.97 0.33
N ASN A 77 19.35 20.69 0.58
CA ASN A 77 20.00 19.59 -0.13
C ASN A 77 18.97 18.90 -1.04
N VAL A 78 19.47 18.42 -2.18
CA VAL A 78 18.69 17.64 -3.15
C VAL A 78 19.51 16.44 -3.59
N VAL A 79 18.89 15.29 -3.72
CA VAL A 79 19.49 14.10 -4.32
C VAL A 79 18.45 13.33 -5.09
N ASP A 80 18.81 12.93 -6.30
CA ASP A 80 17.98 12.19 -7.24
C ASP A 80 18.51 10.77 -7.44
N ALA A 81 17.60 9.82 -7.61
CA ALA A 81 17.93 8.48 -8.07
C ALA A 81 16.93 8.04 -9.13
N ALA A 82 17.41 7.75 -10.34
CA ALA A 82 16.61 7.27 -11.44
C ALA A 82 16.36 5.76 -11.33
N PHE A 83 15.19 5.29 -11.74
CA PHE A 83 14.91 3.86 -11.84
C PHE A 83 15.65 3.24 -13.03
N ARG A 84 16.33 2.10 -12.82
CA ARG A 84 17.12 1.42 -13.86
C ARG A 84 16.31 0.40 -14.67
N HIS A 85 15.19 -0.10 -14.11
CA HIS A 85 14.41 -1.20 -14.70
C HIS A 85 13.07 -0.74 -15.28
N GLY A 86 13.07 0.43 -15.93
CA GLY A 86 11.89 1.06 -16.51
C GLY A 86 11.18 2.02 -15.55
N PRO A 87 10.20 2.77 -16.05
CA PRO A 87 9.48 3.74 -15.26
C PRO A 87 8.52 3.08 -14.26
N GLY A 88 8.33 3.73 -13.14
CA GLY A 88 7.16 3.59 -12.30
C GLY A 88 5.96 4.31 -12.90
N LEU A 89 4.86 4.40 -12.15
CA LEU A 89 3.64 5.04 -12.58
C LEU A 89 3.00 5.81 -11.42
N GLY A 90 2.76 7.10 -11.61
CA GLY A 90 1.88 7.89 -10.77
C GLY A 90 0.45 7.72 -11.23
N VAL A 91 -0.39 7.18 -10.38
CA VAL A 91 -1.77 6.86 -10.72
C VAL A 91 -2.71 7.10 -9.56
N ARG A 92 -3.79 7.80 -9.78
CA ARG A 92 -4.81 7.99 -8.74
C ARG A 92 -5.30 6.65 -8.21
N ARG A 93 -5.42 6.59 -6.89
CA ARG A 93 -5.89 5.40 -6.19
C ARG A 93 -7.23 4.89 -6.72
N THR A 94 -8.13 5.79 -7.08
CA THR A 94 -9.44 5.47 -7.65
C THR A 94 -9.31 4.85 -9.03
N THR A 95 -8.46 5.40 -9.90
CA THR A 95 -8.18 4.84 -11.24
C THR A 95 -7.61 3.42 -11.15
N LEU A 96 -6.61 3.22 -10.29
CA LEU A 96 -6.04 1.88 -10.07
C LEU A 96 -7.09 0.88 -9.60
N GLN A 97 -7.95 1.27 -8.64
CA GLN A 97 -8.97 0.40 -8.10
C GLN A 97 -10.05 0.06 -9.15
N SER A 98 -10.48 1.04 -9.96
CA SER A 98 -11.46 0.79 -11.04
C SER A 98 -10.92 -0.22 -12.07
N VAL A 99 -9.68 -0.03 -12.56
CA VAL A 99 -9.09 -0.94 -13.55
C VAL A 99 -8.89 -2.35 -12.99
N LEU A 100 -8.49 -2.47 -11.71
CA LEU A 100 -8.40 -3.76 -11.02
C LEU A 100 -9.78 -4.44 -10.91
N LEU A 101 -10.82 -3.66 -10.57
CA LEU A 101 -12.17 -4.16 -10.42
C LEU A 101 -12.75 -4.67 -11.76
N ASP A 102 -12.58 -3.88 -12.81
CA ASP A 102 -13.06 -4.25 -14.16
C ASP A 102 -12.33 -5.50 -14.65
N ARG A 103 -11.01 -5.57 -14.46
CA ARG A 103 -10.24 -6.76 -14.80
C ARG A 103 -10.65 -8.00 -13.99
N ALA A 104 -11.05 -7.83 -12.70
CA ALA A 104 -11.57 -8.93 -11.90
C ALA A 104 -12.92 -9.45 -12.43
N LYS A 105 -13.84 -8.54 -12.84
CA LYS A 105 -15.09 -8.91 -13.51
C LYS A 105 -14.85 -9.67 -14.80
N ASP A 106 -13.95 -9.17 -15.66
CA ASP A 106 -13.58 -9.83 -16.92
C ASP A 106 -12.97 -11.22 -16.71
N ALA A 107 -12.33 -11.45 -15.55
CA ALA A 107 -11.79 -12.74 -15.17
C ALA A 107 -12.84 -13.68 -14.53
N GLY A 108 -14.12 -13.30 -14.49
CA GLY A 108 -15.20 -14.10 -13.92
C GLY A 108 -15.24 -14.12 -12.39
N VAL A 109 -14.58 -13.15 -11.72
CA VAL A 109 -14.67 -13.02 -10.26
C VAL A 109 -16.04 -12.48 -9.87
N GLU A 110 -16.72 -13.19 -8.98
CA GLU A 110 -18.00 -12.74 -8.43
C GLU A 110 -17.75 -11.61 -7.40
N LEU A 111 -18.51 -10.50 -7.53
CA LEU A 111 -18.40 -9.32 -6.69
C LEU A 111 -19.74 -9.10 -5.97
N VAL A 112 -19.71 -9.11 -4.66
CA VAL A 112 -20.92 -8.90 -3.84
C VAL A 112 -20.76 -7.67 -2.96
N SER A 113 -21.73 -6.75 -3.07
CA SER A 113 -21.80 -5.53 -2.25
C SER A 113 -22.27 -5.88 -0.84
N SER A 114 -21.38 -6.48 -0.05
CA SER A 114 -21.63 -6.78 1.35
C SER A 114 -20.32 -6.71 2.16
N ARG A 115 -20.44 -6.48 3.47
CA ARG A 115 -19.29 -6.52 4.38
C ARG A 115 -19.18 -7.92 4.98
N ALA A 116 -18.00 -8.53 4.92
CA ALA A 116 -17.72 -9.74 5.67
C ALA A 116 -17.72 -9.43 7.18
N GLN A 117 -18.69 -9.94 7.90
CA GLN A 117 -18.89 -9.65 9.34
C GLN A 117 -18.80 -10.91 10.23
N ASP A 118 -19.57 -11.94 9.90
CA ASP A 118 -19.62 -13.19 10.67
C ASP A 118 -18.69 -14.21 10.01
N VAL A 119 -17.47 -14.28 10.54
CA VAL A 119 -16.43 -15.21 10.06
C VAL A 119 -16.30 -16.35 11.05
N ARG A 120 -16.62 -17.54 10.61
CA ARG A 120 -16.57 -18.78 11.43
C ARG A 120 -15.70 -19.81 10.71
N PRO A 121 -14.42 -19.96 11.10
CA PRO A 121 -13.60 -21.07 10.64
C PRO A 121 -14.20 -22.38 11.14
N ASP A 122 -14.29 -23.37 10.25
CA ASP A 122 -14.52 -24.77 10.59
C ASP A 122 -13.35 -25.63 10.13
N GLY A 123 -13.26 -26.90 10.53
CA GLY A 123 -12.08 -27.73 10.28
C GLY A 123 -11.64 -27.76 8.81
N ASP A 124 -12.60 -27.80 7.87
CA ASP A 124 -12.36 -27.99 6.44
C ASP A 124 -12.59 -26.73 5.60
N GLY A 125 -13.04 -25.64 6.21
CA GLY A 125 -13.40 -24.43 5.49
C GLY A 125 -13.61 -23.22 6.38
N VAL A 126 -14.37 -22.28 5.86
CA VAL A 126 -14.78 -21.08 6.56
C VAL A 126 -16.16 -20.65 6.07
N SER A 127 -17.03 -20.29 7.00
CA SER A 127 -18.30 -19.63 6.70
C SER A 127 -18.15 -18.12 6.89
N VAL A 128 -18.64 -17.34 5.92
CA VAL A 128 -18.64 -15.88 5.94
C VAL A 128 -20.05 -15.40 5.61
N ASP A 129 -20.76 -14.86 6.60
CA ASP A 129 -22.14 -14.39 6.46
C ASP A 129 -23.07 -15.42 5.78
N GLY A 130 -22.95 -16.68 6.20
CA GLY A 130 -23.75 -17.80 5.67
C GLY A 130 -23.22 -18.41 4.36
N ARG A 131 -22.21 -17.83 3.70
CA ARG A 131 -21.53 -18.42 2.54
C ARG A 131 -20.35 -19.26 2.98
N ARG A 132 -20.20 -20.44 2.38
CA ARG A 132 -19.12 -21.37 2.74
C ARG A 132 -18.04 -21.43 1.66
N ALA A 133 -16.78 -21.29 2.08
CA ALA A 133 -15.62 -21.46 1.18
C ALA A 133 -14.57 -22.39 1.80
N ARG A 134 -13.66 -22.88 0.95
CA ARG A 134 -12.47 -23.60 1.43
C ARG A 134 -11.51 -22.68 2.18
N TYR A 135 -11.41 -21.42 1.72
CA TYR A 135 -10.50 -20.42 2.27
C TYR A 135 -11.13 -19.03 2.33
N LEU A 136 -10.64 -18.23 3.25
CA LEU A 136 -10.90 -16.79 3.32
C LEU A 136 -9.58 -16.01 3.24
N ALA A 137 -9.46 -15.12 2.25
CA ALA A 137 -8.43 -14.09 2.21
C ALA A 137 -8.97 -12.80 2.82
N VAL A 138 -8.36 -12.33 3.90
CA VAL A 138 -8.74 -11.10 4.59
C VAL A 138 -7.91 -9.95 4.06
N ALA A 139 -8.53 -9.06 3.25
CA ALA A 139 -7.95 -7.90 2.61
C ALA A 139 -8.69 -6.60 2.99
N ASP A 140 -9.27 -6.56 4.18
CA ASP A 140 -10.16 -5.49 4.69
C ASP A 140 -9.42 -4.24 5.17
N GLY A 141 -8.10 -4.22 5.02
CA GLY A 141 -7.24 -3.04 5.14
C GLY A 141 -6.63 -2.83 6.53
N LEU A 142 -6.09 -1.62 6.75
CA LEU A 142 -5.20 -1.29 7.86
C LEU A 142 -5.76 -1.65 9.24
N HIS A 143 -7.04 -1.33 9.48
CA HIS A 143 -7.71 -1.55 10.76
C HIS A 143 -8.51 -2.84 10.82
N SER A 144 -8.24 -3.78 9.95
CA SER A 144 -8.92 -5.07 9.78
C SER A 144 -9.81 -5.51 10.95
N PRO A 145 -11.14 -5.37 10.86
CA PRO A 145 -12.05 -5.86 11.90
C PRO A 145 -12.01 -7.39 12.02
N ILE A 146 -11.79 -8.09 10.90
CA ILE A 146 -11.71 -9.56 10.92
C ILE A 146 -10.46 -10.01 11.69
N ARG A 147 -9.26 -9.40 11.40
CA ARG A 147 -8.04 -9.68 12.16
C ARG A 147 -8.25 -9.50 13.66
N ARG A 148 -8.95 -8.43 14.05
CA ARG A 148 -9.24 -8.12 15.45
C ARG A 148 -10.18 -9.16 16.09
N LYS A 149 -11.25 -9.53 15.38
CA LYS A 149 -12.20 -10.57 15.85
C LYS A 149 -11.53 -11.93 16.03
N LEU A 150 -10.54 -12.26 15.21
CA LEU A 150 -9.78 -13.49 15.32
C LEU A 150 -8.67 -13.45 16.40
N GLY A 151 -8.54 -12.35 17.14
CA GLY A 151 -7.53 -12.21 18.20
C GLY A 151 -6.09 -12.16 17.68
N LEU A 152 -5.90 -11.82 16.38
CA LEU A 152 -4.58 -11.82 15.72
C LEU A 152 -3.83 -10.49 15.86
N ASN A 153 -4.43 -9.45 16.43
CA ASN A 153 -3.75 -8.20 16.70
C ASN A 153 -2.69 -8.39 17.78
N LEU A 154 -1.50 -7.89 17.54
CA LEU A 154 -0.55 -7.63 18.62
C LEU A 154 -0.77 -6.19 19.13
N ALA A 155 -0.66 -6.02 20.46
CA ALA A 155 -0.53 -4.69 21.01
C ALA A 155 0.75 -4.06 20.43
N THR A 156 0.62 -2.89 19.84
CA THR A 156 1.78 -2.12 19.43
C THR A 156 2.38 -1.50 20.68
N ASP A 157 3.40 -2.17 21.25
CA ASP A 157 4.24 -1.56 22.27
C ASP A 157 5.04 -0.45 21.59
N THR A 158 4.51 0.75 21.64
CA THR A 158 5.10 1.90 20.97
C THR A 158 5.62 2.88 22.00
N THR A 159 6.87 2.75 22.34
CA THR A 159 7.69 3.84 22.91
C THR A 159 7.82 5.02 21.93
N ALA A 160 7.46 4.82 20.66
CA ALA A 160 7.49 5.82 19.59
C ALA A 160 6.10 6.38 19.29
N ALA A 161 6.02 7.70 19.08
CA ALA A 161 4.79 8.36 18.67
C ALA A 161 4.22 7.70 17.40
N PRO A 162 2.91 7.40 17.40
CA PRO A 162 2.25 6.85 16.22
C PRO A 162 2.32 7.83 15.05
N ARG A 163 2.24 7.29 13.82
CA ARG A 163 2.28 8.10 12.60
C ARG A 163 0.99 7.96 11.81
N TRP A 164 0.64 9.02 11.12
CA TRP A 164 -0.54 9.11 10.24
C TRP A 164 -0.12 9.57 8.86
N GLY A 165 -0.89 9.16 7.86
CA GLY A 165 -0.78 9.65 6.49
C GLY A 165 -2.02 10.41 6.10
N THR A 166 -1.85 11.56 5.46
CA THR A 166 -2.93 12.33 4.83
C THR A 166 -2.59 12.56 3.37
N ARG A 167 -3.61 12.70 2.50
CA ARG A 167 -3.40 12.96 1.08
C ARG A 167 -4.47 13.93 0.55
N GLN A 168 -4.04 14.86 -0.29
CA GLN A 168 -4.88 15.74 -1.10
C GLN A 168 -4.31 15.89 -2.51
N HIS A 169 -5.16 16.10 -3.52
CA HIS A 169 -4.70 16.43 -4.87
C HIS A 169 -4.75 17.94 -5.10
N PHE A 170 -3.88 18.40 -6.02
CA PHE A 170 -3.82 19.81 -6.43
C PHE A 170 -3.82 19.89 -7.96
N ALA A 171 -4.65 20.78 -8.49
CA ALA A 171 -4.78 21.06 -9.92
C ALA A 171 -3.60 21.96 -10.36
N VAL A 172 -2.48 21.34 -10.62
CA VAL A 172 -1.27 21.98 -11.14
C VAL A 172 -0.50 20.97 -11.96
N ALA A 173 0.07 21.40 -13.08
CA ALA A 173 0.91 20.55 -13.92
C ALA A 173 2.15 20.08 -13.13
N PRO A 174 2.51 18.80 -13.21
CA PRO A 174 3.73 18.29 -12.60
C PRO A 174 4.96 19.04 -13.14
N TRP A 175 5.84 19.44 -12.25
CA TRP A 175 7.10 20.14 -12.58
C TRP A 175 8.31 19.21 -12.68
N THR A 176 8.09 17.92 -12.49
CA THR A 176 9.10 16.88 -12.58
C THR A 176 8.43 15.54 -12.92
N ASP A 177 9.18 14.60 -13.45
CA ASP A 177 8.78 13.19 -13.64
C ASP A 177 9.29 12.28 -12.52
N LEU A 178 9.71 12.85 -11.38
CA LEU A 178 10.13 12.15 -10.18
C LEU A 178 9.04 12.20 -9.12
N VAL A 179 9.01 11.22 -8.22
CA VAL A 179 8.36 11.39 -6.92
C VAL A 179 9.27 12.24 -6.06
N GLU A 180 8.84 13.42 -5.66
CA GLU A 180 9.58 14.24 -4.71
C GLU A 180 9.20 13.88 -3.28
N VAL A 181 10.19 13.66 -2.42
CA VAL A 181 10.03 13.47 -0.99
C VAL A 181 10.70 14.64 -0.27
N HIS A 182 9.87 15.51 0.27
CA HIS A 182 10.29 16.66 1.06
C HIS A 182 10.39 16.25 2.52
N TRP A 183 11.57 16.44 3.10
CA TRP A 183 11.86 16.09 4.49
C TRP A 183 11.77 17.30 5.41
N ALA A 184 11.00 17.21 6.48
CA ALA A 184 10.96 18.18 7.56
C ALA A 184 11.24 17.49 8.91
N SER A 185 11.35 18.26 9.99
CA SER A 185 11.76 17.74 11.29
C SER A 185 10.88 16.61 11.84
N ARG A 186 9.56 16.65 11.60
CA ARG A 186 8.59 15.68 12.15
C ARG A 186 7.65 15.06 11.11
N SER A 187 7.85 15.37 9.84
CA SER A 187 6.98 14.93 8.74
C SER A 187 7.75 14.81 7.43
N GLU A 188 7.21 14.06 6.49
CA GLU A 188 7.63 14.00 5.09
C GLU A 188 6.43 14.27 4.19
N ALA A 189 6.62 15.05 3.12
CA ALA A 189 5.63 15.24 2.07
C ALA A 189 6.09 14.59 0.77
N TYR A 190 5.21 13.83 0.16
CA TYR A 190 5.41 13.13 -1.11
C TYR A 190 4.61 13.85 -2.17
N VAL A 191 5.25 14.26 -3.24
CA VAL A 191 4.60 14.83 -4.41
C VAL A 191 4.71 13.83 -5.54
N THR A 192 3.56 13.35 -6.02
CA THR A 192 3.47 12.35 -7.08
C THR A 192 2.72 12.93 -8.28
N PRO A 193 3.32 12.97 -9.48
CA PRO A 193 2.59 13.22 -10.72
C PRO A 193 1.52 12.17 -10.94
N VAL A 194 0.23 12.53 -11.02
CA VAL A 194 -0.87 11.57 -11.21
C VAL A 194 -1.76 11.88 -12.40
N GLY A 195 -1.51 12.98 -13.06
CA GLY A 195 -2.18 13.43 -14.28
C GLY A 195 -1.37 14.53 -14.97
N PRO A 196 -1.72 14.95 -16.20
CA PRO A 196 -1.02 16.02 -16.92
C PRO A 196 -1.09 17.35 -16.17
N ASP A 197 -2.21 17.62 -15.49
CA ASP A 197 -2.48 18.86 -14.74
C ASP A 197 -2.84 18.55 -13.28
N LEU A 198 -2.31 17.46 -12.72
CA LEU A 198 -2.67 17.01 -11.38
C LEU A 198 -1.48 16.38 -10.66
N VAL A 199 -1.23 16.84 -9.44
CA VAL A 199 -0.31 16.18 -8.51
C VAL A 199 -1.05 15.69 -7.27
N GLY A 200 -0.65 14.52 -6.76
CA GLY A 200 -1.02 14.03 -5.45
C GLY A 200 0.01 14.48 -4.42
N VAL A 201 -0.42 15.05 -3.30
CA VAL A 201 0.46 15.38 -2.18
C VAL A 201 0.03 14.56 -0.98
N ALA A 202 0.93 13.68 -0.50
CA ALA A 202 0.73 12.90 0.70
C ALA A 202 1.69 13.37 1.79
N VAL A 203 1.20 13.56 3.02
CA VAL A 203 2.02 13.92 4.18
C VAL A 203 1.98 12.78 5.19
N LEU A 204 3.17 12.32 5.59
CA LEU A 204 3.35 11.40 6.71
C LEU A 204 3.85 12.19 7.92
N SER A 205 3.15 12.08 9.05
CA SER A 205 3.46 12.88 10.24
C SER A 205 3.20 12.11 11.53
N SER A 206 3.98 12.41 12.56
CA SER A 206 3.69 12.02 13.94
C SER A 206 2.83 13.05 14.68
N VAL A 207 2.46 14.15 14.00
CA VAL A 207 1.58 15.19 14.54
C VAL A 207 0.28 15.15 13.76
N GLN A 208 -0.84 15.04 14.46
CA GLN A 208 -2.17 15.18 13.86
C GLN A 208 -2.53 16.67 13.79
N ALA A 209 -2.73 17.17 12.58
CA ALA A 209 -3.13 18.53 12.31
C ALA A 209 -3.94 18.58 10.99
N PRO A 210 -4.72 19.63 10.73
CA PRO A 210 -5.31 19.85 9.42
C PRO A 210 -4.26 19.82 8.31
N PHE A 211 -4.60 19.28 7.13
CA PHE A 211 -3.66 19.08 6.02
C PHE A 211 -2.93 20.38 5.63
N ALA A 212 -3.65 21.50 5.55
CA ALA A 212 -3.06 22.80 5.24
C ALA A 212 -1.96 23.20 6.25
N GLN A 213 -2.21 23.01 7.55
CA GLN A 213 -1.22 23.28 8.60
C GLN A 213 -0.01 22.31 8.49
N GLN A 214 -0.23 21.05 8.09
CA GLN A 214 0.89 20.13 7.87
C GLN A 214 1.80 20.59 6.71
N LEU A 215 1.25 21.27 5.68
CA LEU A 215 2.02 21.80 4.55
C LEU A 215 2.90 22.99 4.94
N GLU A 216 2.62 23.70 6.03
CA GLU A 216 3.46 24.80 6.52
C GLU A 216 4.89 24.35 6.86
N ALA A 217 5.08 23.06 7.17
CA ALA A 217 6.40 22.48 7.38
C ALA A 217 7.25 22.39 6.08
N PHE A 218 6.64 22.65 4.91
CA PHE A 218 7.25 22.51 3.59
C PHE A 218 7.08 23.79 2.75
N PRO A 219 7.67 24.94 3.15
CA PRO A 219 7.39 26.25 2.53
C PRO A 219 7.75 26.32 1.05
N ALA A 220 8.80 25.60 0.61
CA ALA A 220 9.18 25.51 -0.80
C ALA A 220 8.13 24.77 -1.64
N LEU A 221 7.52 23.72 -1.08
CA LEU A 221 6.42 22.98 -1.71
C LEU A 221 5.14 23.81 -1.72
N SER A 222 4.76 24.40 -0.58
CA SER A 222 3.52 25.18 -0.43
C SER A 222 3.43 26.32 -1.43
N LYS A 223 4.55 26.97 -1.79
CA LYS A 223 4.60 28.04 -2.81
C LYS A 223 4.28 27.56 -4.23
N ARG A 224 4.40 26.28 -4.52
CA ARG A 224 4.11 25.66 -5.84
C ARG A 224 2.68 25.18 -5.96
N LEU A 225 1.98 25.04 -4.84
CA LEU A 225 0.63 24.48 -4.82
C LEU A 225 -0.42 25.60 -4.88
N PRO A 226 -1.55 25.37 -5.59
CA PRO A 226 -2.72 26.25 -5.49
C PRO A 226 -3.21 26.35 -4.03
N LEU A 227 -3.82 27.47 -3.67
CA LEU A 227 -4.37 27.72 -2.33
C LEU A 227 -5.45 26.72 -1.93
N SER A 228 -6.20 26.19 -2.90
CA SER A 228 -7.23 25.18 -2.69
C SER A 228 -6.86 23.85 -3.31
N GLY A 229 -7.14 22.77 -2.59
CA GLY A 229 -6.98 21.42 -3.13
C GLY A 229 -8.08 21.06 -4.14
N ALA A 230 -7.73 20.22 -5.11
CA ALA A 230 -8.63 19.70 -6.14
C ALA A 230 -9.45 18.48 -5.68
N SER A 231 -9.23 18.00 -4.46
CA SER A 231 -9.98 16.88 -3.86
C SER A 231 -10.14 17.05 -2.36
N SER A 232 -11.05 16.28 -1.75
CA SER A 232 -11.12 16.15 -0.30
C SER A 232 -9.85 15.50 0.25
N VAL A 233 -9.48 15.88 1.47
CA VAL A 233 -8.39 15.23 2.22
C VAL A 233 -8.80 13.81 2.61
N ARG A 234 -7.91 12.85 2.43
CA ARG A 234 -8.04 11.48 2.93
C ARG A 234 -6.96 11.20 3.95
N GLY A 235 -7.33 10.52 5.04
CA GLY A 235 -6.40 10.16 6.10
C GLY A 235 -6.35 8.65 6.35
N ALA A 236 -5.23 8.19 6.89
CA ALA A 236 -5.02 6.83 7.36
C ALA A 236 -4.08 6.82 8.58
N GLY A 237 -4.35 5.96 9.54
CA GLY A 237 -3.47 5.76 10.69
C GLY A 237 -4.24 5.45 11.98
N PRO A 238 -3.53 5.08 13.05
CA PRO A 238 -2.07 4.94 13.09
C PRO A 238 -1.56 3.87 12.12
N LEU A 239 -0.42 4.17 11.45
CA LEU A 239 0.07 3.35 10.34
C LEU A 239 0.60 1.98 10.80
N LEU A 240 1.38 1.94 11.89
CA LEU A 240 1.95 0.69 12.38
C LEU A 240 0.84 -0.26 12.84
N GLN A 241 0.77 -1.40 12.17
CA GLN A 241 -0.13 -2.50 12.53
C GLN A 241 0.67 -3.79 12.62
N GLN A 242 0.52 -4.51 13.72
CA GLN A 242 1.21 -5.76 13.98
C GLN A 242 0.21 -6.90 14.17
N THR A 243 0.60 -8.07 13.71
CA THR A 243 -0.21 -9.29 13.86
C THR A 243 0.67 -10.45 14.31
N SER A 244 0.13 -11.32 15.17
CA SER A 244 0.81 -12.51 15.70
C SER A 244 1.12 -13.52 14.61
N THR A 245 0.16 -13.73 13.70
CA THR A 245 0.29 -14.61 12.54
C THR A 245 -0.60 -14.12 11.40
N ARG A 246 -0.31 -14.52 10.17
CA ARG A 246 -1.09 -14.24 8.95
C ARG A 246 -1.98 -15.40 8.58
N VAL A 247 -1.92 -16.50 9.35
CA VAL A 247 -2.69 -17.72 9.08
C VAL A 247 -3.40 -18.16 10.34
N ALA A 248 -4.72 -18.30 10.25
CA ALA A 248 -5.57 -18.90 11.29
C ALA A 248 -6.44 -19.98 10.63
N GLY A 249 -5.91 -21.21 10.59
CA GLY A 249 -6.57 -22.32 9.89
C GLY A 249 -6.71 -22.05 8.39
N ARG A 250 -7.95 -21.92 7.92
CA ARG A 250 -8.33 -21.60 6.54
C ARG A 250 -8.49 -20.09 6.26
N VAL A 251 -8.18 -19.24 7.23
CA VAL A 251 -8.21 -17.78 7.10
C VAL A 251 -6.80 -17.23 6.96
N LEU A 252 -6.54 -16.47 5.88
CA LEU A 252 -5.24 -15.89 5.55
C LEU A 252 -5.35 -14.37 5.41
N LEU A 253 -4.45 -13.62 6.05
CA LEU A 253 -4.41 -12.15 5.98
C LEU A 253 -3.51 -11.68 4.83
N VAL A 254 -3.94 -10.66 4.07
CA VAL A 254 -3.18 -10.09 2.95
C VAL A 254 -3.29 -8.57 2.90
N GLY A 255 -2.29 -7.91 2.30
CA GLY A 255 -2.19 -6.45 2.29
C GLY A 255 -2.00 -5.87 3.70
N ASP A 256 -2.55 -4.69 3.95
CA ASP A 256 -2.41 -4.01 5.24
C ASP A 256 -3.05 -4.79 6.40
N ALA A 257 -4.02 -5.66 6.12
CA ALA A 257 -4.62 -6.55 7.11
C ALA A 257 -3.59 -7.54 7.69
N ALA A 258 -2.59 -7.93 6.91
CA ALA A 258 -1.52 -8.85 7.33
C ALA A 258 -0.42 -8.19 8.17
N GLY A 259 -0.51 -6.88 8.40
CA GLY A 259 0.46 -6.04 9.10
C GLY A 259 1.02 -4.96 8.19
N TYR A 260 1.37 -3.83 8.78
CA TYR A 260 1.87 -2.65 8.08
C TYR A 260 2.92 -1.94 8.95
N VAL A 261 4.03 -1.55 8.36
CA VAL A 261 5.09 -0.83 9.08
C VAL A 261 4.87 0.67 8.96
N ASP A 262 4.98 1.21 7.75
CA ASP A 262 4.78 2.63 7.44
C ASP A 262 4.69 2.82 5.91
N ALA A 263 4.20 4.00 5.48
CA ALA A 263 4.13 4.36 4.07
C ALA A 263 5.41 4.99 3.51
N LEU A 264 6.46 5.11 4.34
CA LEU A 264 7.66 5.89 4.09
C LEU A 264 8.42 5.54 2.80
N THR A 265 8.41 4.26 2.41
CA THR A 265 9.10 3.78 1.20
C THR A 265 8.22 3.66 -0.03
N GLY A 266 6.90 3.85 0.11
CA GLY A 266 5.95 3.81 -1.01
C GLY A 266 5.70 2.43 -1.63
N GLU A 267 6.16 1.33 -1.01
CA GLU A 267 6.09 -0.04 -1.58
C GLU A 267 4.81 -0.82 -1.23
N GLY A 268 3.87 -0.24 -0.47
CA GLY A 268 2.72 -0.98 0.07
C GLY A 268 1.92 -1.78 -0.98
N ILE A 269 1.73 -1.23 -2.18
CA ILE A 269 1.01 -1.92 -3.26
C ILE A 269 1.87 -3.06 -3.84
N ALA A 270 3.17 -2.85 -4.09
CA ALA A 270 4.07 -3.89 -4.60
C ALA A 270 4.11 -5.11 -3.66
N VAL A 271 4.29 -4.87 -2.37
CA VAL A 271 4.29 -5.92 -1.34
C VAL A 271 2.93 -6.62 -1.28
N SER A 272 1.82 -5.88 -1.39
CA SER A 272 0.49 -6.47 -1.41
C SER A 272 0.27 -7.40 -2.59
N LEU A 273 0.76 -7.05 -3.80
CA LEU A 273 0.70 -7.89 -5.00
C LEU A 273 1.52 -9.17 -4.83
N ALA A 274 2.75 -9.05 -4.33
CA ALA A 274 3.62 -10.21 -4.08
C ALA A 274 3.04 -11.16 -3.01
N CYS A 275 2.49 -10.61 -1.93
CA CYS A 275 1.84 -11.39 -0.88
C CYS A 275 0.52 -12.03 -1.36
N ALA A 276 -0.25 -11.35 -2.23
CA ALA A 276 -1.44 -11.90 -2.83
C ALA A 276 -1.13 -13.15 -3.70
N ARG A 277 -0.08 -13.09 -4.53
CA ARG A 277 0.41 -14.24 -5.29
C ARG A 277 0.81 -15.38 -4.38
N ALA A 278 1.65 -15.09 -3.36
CA ALA A 278 2.10 -16.10 -2.41
C ALA A 278 0.94 -16.77 -1.64
N LEU A 279 -0.12 -15.99 -1.31
CA LEU A 279 -1.33 -16.52 -0.69
C LEU A 279 -2.03 -17.51 -1.60
N VAL A 280 -2.27 -17.11 -2.86
CA VAL A 280 -2.99 -17.94 -3.83
C VAL A 280 -2.21 -19.21 -4.14
N ASP A 281 -0.88 -19.14 -4.30
CA ASP A 281 -0.04 -20.33 -4.49
C ASP A 281 -0.18 -21.33 -3.33
N CYS A 282 -0.32 -20.83 -2.09
CA CYS A 282 -0.53 -21.70 -0.92
C CYS A 282 -1.94 -22.29 -0.86
N VAL A 283 -2.95 -21.50 -1.24
CA VAL A 283 -4.36 -21.94 -1.29
C VAL A 283 -4.56 -22.99 -2.38
N ALA A 284 -4.01 -22.76 -3.57
CA ALA A 284 -4.08 -23.70 -4.69
C ALA A 284 -3.39 -25.04 -4.37
N ALA A 285 -2.31 -25.00 -3.60
CA ALA A 285 -1.59 -26.19 -3.14
C ALA A 285 -2.19 -26.85 -1.89
N ASP A 286 -3.32 -26.36 -1.38
CA ASP A 286 -3.96 -26.76 -0.11
C ASP A 286 -3.00 -26.76 1.10
N ASN A 287 -2.04 -25.83 1.11
CA ASN A 287 -1.03 -25.68 2.16
C ASN A 287 -1.00 -24.28 2.75
N PRO A 288 -2.04 -23.87 3.49
CA PRO A 288 -2.13 -22.51 4.06
C PRO A 288 -1.01 -22.21 5.06
N ARG A 289 -0.50 -23.22 5.79
CA ARG A 289 0.57 -23.03 6.78
C ARG A 289 1.87 -22.50 6.16
N ALA A 290 2.13 -22.81 4.88
CA ALA A 290 3.31 -22.32 4.17
C ALA A 290 3.25 -20.80 3.93
N TYR A 291 2.06 -20.19 3.98
CA TYR A 291 1.87 -18.77 3.69
C TYR A 291 2.60 -17.87 4.68
N GLU A 292 2.62 -18.17 5.95
CA GLU A 292 3.35 -17.37 6.94
C GLU A 292 4.81 -17.14 6.52
N ARG A 293 5.51 -18.21 6.19
CA ARG A 293 6.92 -18.16 5.73
C ARG A 293 7.05 -17.40 4.41
N ARG A 294 6.16 -17.64 3.45
CA ARG A 294 6.16 -16.96 2.14
C ARG A 294 5.87 -15.47 2.26
N TRP A 295 4.94 -15.09 3.12
CA TRP A 295 4.65 -13.68 3.43
C TRP A 295 5.87 -12.98 4.04
N LEU A 296 6.52 -13.62 5.03
CA LEU A 296 7.74 -13.09 5.65
C LEU A 296 8.85 -12.88 4.61
N ALA A 297 9.02 -13.82 3.69
CA ALA A 297 10.00 -13.71 2.60
C ALA A 297 9.66 -12.58 1.63
N ALA A 298 8.41 -12.51 1.13
CA ALA A 298 7.94 -11.49 0.20
C ALA A 298 8.00 -10.06 0.77
N SER A 299 7.72 -9.91 2.07
CA SER A 299 7.71 -8.59 2.74
C SER A 299 9.06 -8.22 3.40
N ARG A 300 10.05 -9.12 3.44
CA ARG A 300 11.30 -8.94 4.20
C ARG A 300 12.01 -7.64 3.84
N ARG A 301 12.23 -7.40 2.54
CA ARG A 301 12.96 -6.23 2.04
C ARG A 301 12.27 -4.94 2.45
N TYR A 302 10.99 -4.80 2.14
CA TYR A 302 10.17 -3.67 2.56
C TYR A 302 10.27 -3.43 4.06
N ARG A 303 10.02 -4.46 4.86
CA ARG A 303 10.05 -4.34 6.32
C ARG A 303 11.41 -3.89 6.83
N THR A 304 12.50 -4.44 6.31
CA THR A 304 13.87 -4.09 6.71
C THR A 304 14.19 -2.64 6.35
N ILE A 305 14.00 -2.23 5.08
CA ILE A 305 14.34 -0.88 4.62
C ILE A 305 13.47 0.16 5.34
N THR A 306 12.16 -0.06 5.41
CA THR A 306 11.23 0.87 6.07
C THR A 306 11.55 1.00 7.57
N SER A 307 11.81 -0.11 8.27
CA SER A 307 12.16 -0.07 9.69
C SER A 307 13.50 0.62 9.95
N SER A 308 14.51 0.38 9.09
CA SER A 308 15.83 1.04 9.21
C SER A 308 15.71 2.55 8.98
N LEU A 309 14.92 2.98 7.99
CA LEU A 309 14.73 4.39 7.71
C LEU A 309 13.90 5.08 8.82
N LEU A 310 12.89 4.41 9.36
CA LEU A 310 12.14 4.89 10.53
C LEU A 310 13.02 4.98 11.78
N TRP A 311 13.93 4.02 11.98
CA TRP A 311 14.90 4.09 13.06
C TRP A 311 15.82 5.31 12.91
N ALA A 312 16.40 5.52 11.72
CA ALA A 312 17.24 6.68 11.43
C ALA A 312 16.46 8.00 11.63
N ARG A 313 15.20 8.03 11.22
CA ARG A 313 14.27 9.16 11.39
C ARG A 313 14.03 9.52 12.87
N ARG A 314 14.09 8.55 13.78
CA ARG A 314 13.89 8.75 15.22
C ARG A 314 15.16 9.21 15.94
N GLN A 315 16.34 9.08 15.32
CA GLN A 315 17.59 9.51 15.94
C GLN A 315 17.76 11.04 15.81
N PRO A 316 17.87 11.80 16.93
CA PRO A 316 17.96 13.26 16.89
C PRO A 316 19.12 13.77 16.02
N ILE A 317 20.24 13.02 15.99
CA ILE A 317 21.45 13.37 15.22
C ILE A 317 21.28 13.05 13.74
N LEU A 318 20.60 11.97 13.39
CA LEU A 318 20.47 11.50 12.00
C LEU A 318 19.30 12.14 11.27
N ALA A 319 18.15 12.31 11.93
CA ALA A 319 16.93 12.81 11.34
C ALA A 319 17.12 14.09 10.51
N PRO A 320 17.78 15.16 11.01
CA PRO A 320 17.99 16.39 10.24
C PRO A 320 19.05 16.24 9.14
N ARG A 321 19.75 15.12 9.08
CA ARG A 321 20.87 14.89 8.14
C ARG A 321 20.56 13.83 7.08
N ILE A 322 19.40 13.23 7.08
CA ILE A 322 19.05 12.13 6.14
C ILE A 322 19.30 12.56 4.69
N VAL A 323 18.80 13.73 4.28
CA VAL A 323 18.97 14.21 2.90
C VAL A 323 20.42 14.62 2.61
N SER A 324 21.07 15.33 3.52
CA SER A 324 22.48 15.72 3.35
C SER A 324 23.41 14.51 3.31
N ILE A 325 23.16 13.45 4.08
CA ILE A 325 23.89 12.19 4.00
C ILE A 325 23.65 11.51 2.65
N ALA A 326 22.38 11.43 2.22
CA ALA A 326 22.03 10.87 0.92
C ALA A 326 22.69 11.63 -0.23
N ALA A 327 22.74 12.98 -0.17
CA ALA A 327 23.40 13.82 -1.15
C ALA A 327 24.94 13.63 -1.18
N ARG A 328 25.56 13.36 -0.04
CA ARG A 328 27.00 13.05 0.06
C ARG A 328 27.34 11.63 -0.36
N LEU A 329 26.39 10.72 -0.31
CA LEU A 329 26.54 9.30 -0.63
C LEU A 329 25.54 8.88 -1.74
N PRO A 330 25.57 9.53 -2.93
CA PRO A 330 24.54 9.33 -3.96
C PRO A 330 24.48 7.89 -4.47
N ARG A 331 25.62 7.16 -4.47
CA ARG A 331 25.64 5.74 -4.86
C ARG A 331 24.89 4.85 -3.87
N VAL A 332 24.94 5.17 -2.57
CA VAL A 332 24.20 4.43 -1.53
C VAL A 332 22.71 4.74 -1.63
N PHE A 333 22.37 6.01 -1.84
CA PHE A 333 20.97 6.42 -2.07
C PHE A 333 20.39 5.74 -3.32
N ASP A 334 21.12 5.79 -4.45
CA ASP A 334 20.73 5.11 -5.68
C ASP A 334 20.52 3.60 -5.44
N ALA A 335 21.48 2.93 -4.80
CA ALA A 335 21.33 1.50 -4.48
C ALA A 335 20.09 1.20 -3.63
N ALA A 336 19.77 2.05 -2.64
CA ALA A 336 18.56 1.92 -1.83
C ALA A 336 17.30 2.09 -2.69
N VAL A 337 17.26 3.10 -3.58
CA VAL A 337 16.13 3.32 -4.50
C VAL A 337 15.97 2.17 -5.49
N GLN A 338 17.06 1.59 -6.03
CA GLN A 338 16.97 0.41 -6.88
C GLN A 338 16.36 -0.78 -6.12
N GLN A 339 16.67 -0.93 -4.83
CA GLN A 339 16.04 -1.96 -4.02
C GLN A 339 14.52 -1.76 -3.86
N LEU A 340 14.04 -0.50 -3.78
CA LEU A 340 12.62 -0.18 -3.71
C LEU A 340 11.91 -0.34 -5.08
N ALA A 341 12.65 -0.22 -6.19
CA ALA A 341 12.13 -0.29 -7.55
C ALA A 341 11.85 -1.74 -8.05
N HIS A 342 12.38 -2.74 -7.34
CA HIS A 342 12.18 -4.16 -7.65
C HIS A 342 10.90 -4.69 -7.04
#